data_bc600e18e0264356274482c76de68547
#
_entry.id   bc600e18e0264356274482c76de68547
#
_cell.length_a   1.000
_cell.length_b   1.000
_cell.length_c   1.000
_cell.angle_alpha   90.00
_cell.angle_beta   90.00
_cell.angle_gamma   90.00
#
_symmetry.space_group_name_H-M   'P 1'
#
loop_
_entity.id
_entity.type
_entity.pdbx_description
1 polymer ?
#
loop_
_entity_poly.entity_id
_entity_poly.type
_entity_poly.pdbx_seq_one_letter_code
_entity_poly.pdbx_strand_id
1 'polypeptide(L)'
;MAAVFGALICVLAALAVDVGSMVLKGREVQGAADLSALAAAQTLSDPPERTEAAARLTAQDNLIDLAGARIQRGVYTPDPRLKPRARFADGGSRPNAARVTLSAPAPLYFGRWILRRDSVTVSKSATAALPGGPPSAVFSIGSRLAGLDGGLANALLSGLLGSKVSLTVMDYRALADAQVNLLQFSDALAAELGVTAGDYDALLAHEAQTGQVLRALEAVAGSGAESALSKLTRLPVNAVVKLEELIGVDADARGGLRRGLDAEVSAMDLLMATLQTANQDRQLALDVGARTGLADLDVMLAIGERPNRAPWLTVTGTGEPIIRTVQTRLYLEATALDKVPLVGLLAQVKVPILIEAASAEARLKAIECEGTPRVLIEARPGVARVRLGQIDPKRLRDFKSELKVSPARLVSVLLITVEGVADIQVADLDWSELRFTGGEIGSSQPKTVRAKGFVNGLIVTLLRDTRLTALGIPLHLVTQLLAGVLTPLGPVLDGVVQPLLELLGVRLGEADVWVHGVRCPNQGGVPQLVG
;
A
#
# COMPACT_ATOMS: atom_id res chain seq x y z
N MET A 1 -30.20 64.91 42.19
CA MET A 1 -29.65 64.37 40.95
C MET A 1 -28.33 63.62 41.17
N ALA A 2 -27.25 64.19 41.71
CA ALA A 2 -25.96 63.53 41.92
C ALA A 2 -26.02 62.26 42.81
N ALA A 3 -26.80 62.28 43.90
CA ALA A 3 -26.95 61.13 44.81
C ALA A 3 -27.67 59.93 44.14
N VAL A 4 -28.66 60.18 43.28
CA VAL A 4 -29.37 59.14 42.54
C VAL A 4 -28.45 58.53 41.46
N PHE A 5 -27.65 59.39 40.80
CA PHE A 5 -26.65 58.91 39.81
C PHE A 5 -25.54 58.09 40.47
N GLY A 6 -25.05 58.50 41.63
CA GLY A 6 -24.07 57.77 42.43
C GLY A 6 -24.60 56.41 42.89
N ALA A 7 -25.83 56.33 43.37
CA ALA A 7 -26.46 55.07 43.77
C ALA A 7 -26.63 54.11 42.56
N LEU A 8 -27.03 54.65 41.41
CA LEU A 8 -27.15 53.84 40.19
C LEU A 8 -25.80 53.27 39.76
N ILE A 9 -24.73 54.06 39.79
CA ILE A 9 -23.36 53.59 39.46
C ILE A 9 -22.94 52.49 40.43
N CYS A 10 -23.17 52.60 41.71
CA CYS A 10 -22.86 51.60 42.73
C CYS A 10 -23.60 50.27 42.46
N VAL A 11 -24.89 50.34 42.11
CA VAL A 11 -25.69 49.14 41.76
C VAL A 11 -25.18 48.49 40.52
N LEU A 12 -24.84 49.23 39.46
CA LEU A 12 -24.29 48.68 38.21
C LEU A 12 -22.91 48.10 38.47
N ALA A 13 -22.05 48.70 39.26
CA ALA A 13 -20.75 48.17 39.62
C ALA A 13 -20.87 46.87 40.42
N ALA A 14 -21.77 46.79 41.37
CA ALA A 14 -22.07 45.60 42.15
C ALA A 14 -22.54 44.41 41.21
N LEU A 15 -23.47 44.72 40.32
CA LEU A 15 -23.96 43.75 39.34
C LEU A 15 -22.83 43.27 38.41
N ALA A 16 -21.95 44.17 37.96
CA ALA A 16 -20.83 43.84 37.11
C ALA A 16 -19.84 42.90 37.79
N VAL A 17 -19.59 43.05 39.10
CA VAL A 17 -18.72 42.14 39.86
C VAL A 17 -19.33 40.75 39.97
N ASP A 18 -20.60 40.63 40.30
CA ASP A 18 -21.25 39.30 40.40
C ASP A 18 -21.36 38.60 39.06
N VAL A 19 -21.73 39.33 37.99
CA VAL A 19 -21.72 38.76 36.63
C VAL A 19 -20.31 38.36 36.20
N GLY A 20 -19.31 39.20 36.52
CA GLY A 20 -17.89 38.90 36.24
C GLY A 20 -17.43 37.63 36.93
N SER A 21 -17.79 37.43 38.22
CA SER A 21 -17.45 36.20 38.95
C SER A 21 -18.09 34.95 38.33
N MET A 22 -19.37 35.04 37.91
CA MET A 22 -20.06 33.95 37.23
C MET A 22 -19.41 33.60 35.88
N VAL A 23 -18.98 34.62 35.11
CA VAL A 23 -18.29 34.42 33.81
C VAL A 23 -16.93 33.76 34.01
N LEU A 24 -16.15 34.22 34.99
CA LEU A 24 -14.84 33.64 35.31
C LEU A 24 -14.99 32.19 35.77
N LYS A 25 -15.91 31.92 36.72
CA LYS A 25 -16.18 30.52 37.14
C LYS A 25 -16.70 29.66 36.00
N GLY A 26 -17.51 30.25 35.11
CA GLY A 26 -17.98 29.56 33.92
C GLY A 26 -16.84 29.11 32.96
N ARG A 27 -15.80 29.93 32.81
CA ARG A 27 -14.61 29.57 32.04
C ARG A 27 -13.78 28.46 32.70
N GLU A 28 -13.61 28.56 34.02
CA GLU A 28 -12.92 27.54 34.82
C GLU A 28 -13.63 26.17 34.70
N VAL A 29 -14.95 26.14 34.90
CA VAL A 29 -15.78 24.94 34.80
C VAL A 29 -15.76 24.38 33.37
N GLN A 30 -15.72 25.26 32.36
CA GLN A 30 -15.61 24.82 30.96
C GLN A 30 -14.26 24.14 30.69
N GLY A 31 -13.15 24.72 31.10
CA GLY A 31 -11.82 24.15 30.96
C GLY A 31 -11.69 22.79 31.65
N ALA A 32 -12.22 22.67 32.88
CA ALA A 32 -12.26 21.40 33.59
C ALA A 32 -13.14 20.35 32.87
N ALA A 33 -14.30 20.77 32.32
CA ALA A 33 -15.15 19.87 31.55
C ALA A 33 -14.49 19.39 30.26
N ASP A 34 -13.77 20.28 29.56
CA ASP A 34 -13.03 19.96 28.32
C ASP A 34 -11.95 18.90 28.60
N LEU A 35 -11.13 19.11 29.63
CA LEU A 35 -10.08 18.15 30.01
C LEU A 35 -10.66 16.82 30.49
N SER A 36 -11.73 16.86 31.28
CA SER A 36 -12.41 15.67 31.77
C SER A 36 -13.06 14.86 30.64
N ALA A 37 -13.61 15.53 29.62
CA ALA A 37 -14.17 14.87 28.45
C ALA A 37 -13.07 14.18 27.62
N LEU A 38 -11.91 14.84 27.45
CA LEU A 38 -10.75 14.24 26.78
C LEU A 38 -10.24 13.01 27.53
N ALA A 39 -10.08 13.09 28.86
CA ALA A 39 -9.66 11.96 29.69
C ALA A 39 -10.65 10.79 29.61
N ALA A 40 -11.96 11.08 29.68
CA ALA A 40 -13.00 10.07 29.51
C ALA A 40 -12.95 9.41 28.13
N ALA A 41 -12.74 10.21 27.08
CA ALA A 41 -12.70 9.68 25.70
C ALA A 41 -11.49 8.79 25.45
N GLN A 42 -10.37 8.99 26.14
CA GLN A 42 -9.19 8.10 26.04
C GLN A 42 -9.45 6.68 26.57
N THR A 43 -10.38 6.54 27.50
CA THR A 43 -10.68 5.26 28.19
C THR A 43 -11.99 4.63 27.72
N LEU A 44 -12.53 5.04 26.56
CA LEU A 44 -13.80 4.50 26.03
C LEU A 44 -13.74 3.01 25.69
N SER A 45 -12.57 2.49 25.39
CA SER A 45 -12.34 1.06 25.14
C SER A 45 -12.32 0.21 26.42
N ASP A 46 -12.13 0.87 27.57
CA ASP A 46 -12.11 0.23 28.88
C ASP A 46 -13.53 0.03 29.46
N PRO A 47 -13.66 -0.73 30.54
CA PRO A 47 -14.94 -0.82 31.27
C PRO A 47 -15.47 0.57 31.65
N PRO A 48 -16.82 0.74 31.71
CA PRO A 48 -17.46 2.03 32.00
C PRO A 48 -16.94 2.74 33.24
N GLU A 49 -16.61 1.97 34.28
CA GLU A 49 -16.10 2.46 35.56
C GLU A 49 -14.77 3.20 35.43
N ARG A 50 -13.89 2.74 34.53
CA ARG A 50 -12.61 3.41 34.25
C ARG A 50 -12.80 4.74 33.54
N THR A 51 -13.73 4.81 32.60
CA THR A 51 -14.08 6.06 31.91
C THR A 51 -14.61 7.09 32.91
N GLU A 52 -15.50 6.67 33.82
CA GLU A 52 -16.04 7.53 34.84
C GLU A 52 -14.97 7.98 35.85
N ALA A 53 -14.10 7.07 36.28
CA ALA A 53 -13.01 7.38 37.20
C ALA A 53 -12.01 8.38 36.59
N ALA A 54 -11.60 8.19 35.34
CA ALA A 54 -10.70 9.11 34.63
C ALA A 54 -11.29 10.53 34.53
N ALA A 55 -12.57 10.63 34.14
CA ALA A 55 -13.25 11.92 34.08
C ALA A 55 -13.36 12.62 35.45
N ARG A 56 -13.70 11.86 36.48
CA ARG A 56 -13.84 12.41 37.85
C ARG A 56 -12.52 12.87 38.44
N LEU A 57 -11.46 12.09 38.31
CA LEU A 57 -10.13 12.48 38.76
C LEU A 57 -9.67 13.76 38.07
N THR A 58 -9.79 13.81 36.75
CA THR A 58 -9.42 15.02 35.99
C THR A 58 -10.26 16.24 36.40
N ALA A 59 -11.56 16.05 36.68
CA ALA A 59 -12.41 17.13 37.18
C ALA A 59 -11.98 17.63 38.55
N GLN A 60 -11.63 16.74 39.47
CA GLN A 60 -11.16 17.08 40.83
C GLN A 60 -9.80 17.80 40.80
N ASP A 61 -8.90 17.38 39.90
CA ASP A 61 -7.58 18.01 39.75
C ASP A 61 -7.67 19.44 39.18
N ASN A 62 -8.73 19.74 38.42
CA ASN A 62 -8.89 21.03 37.73
C ASN A 62 -9.98 21.93 38.29
N LEU A 63 -10.74 21.47 39.27
CA LEU A 63 -11.85 22.23 39.86
C LEU A 63 -11.99 21.97 41.35
N ILE A 64 -11.59 22.94 42.18
CA ILE A 64 -11.54 22.82 43.65
C ILE A 64 -12.94 22.60 44.24
N ASP A 65 -13.96 23.29 43.72
CA ASP A 65 -15.33 23.32 44.26
C ASP A 65 -16.30 22.50 43.41
N LEU A 66 -15.93 21.26 43.01
CA LEU A 66 -16.79 20.42 42.19
C LEU A 66 -18.08 20.05 42.95
N ALA A 67 -19.21 20.61 42.54
CA ALA A 67 -20.54 20.34 43.14
C ALA A 67 -21.24 19.15 42.51
N GLY A 68 -20.90 18.81 41.27
CA GLY A 68 -21.47 17.64 40.56
C GLY A 68 -20.79 17.36 39.25
N ALA A 69 -20.73 16.06 38.90
CA ALA A 69 -20.22 15.59 37.64
C ALA A 69 -21.16 14.54 37.04
N ARG A 70 -21.60 14.74 35.80
CA ARG A 70 -22.35 13.77 35.02
C ARG A 70 -21.50 13.37 33.83
N ILE A 71 -21.17 12.08 33.75
CA ILE A 71 -20.36 11.49 32.68
C ILE A 71 -21.28 10.56 31.87
N GLN A 72 -21.28 10.73 30.55
CA GLN A 72 -22.08 9.94 29.60
C GLN A 72 -21.17 9.42 28.52
N ARG A 73 -21.26 8.11 28.27
CA ARG A 73 -20.62 7.45 27.12
C ARG A 73 -21.66 7.36 26.01
N GLY A 74 -21.28 7.71 24.81
CA GLY A 74 -22.24 7.72 23.70
C GLY A 74 -21.59 7.68 22.34
N VAL A 75 -22.42 7.84 21.32
CA VAL A 75 -22.00 7.88 19.93
C VAL A 75 -22.08 9.31 19.41
N TYR A 76 -20.96 9.84 18.94
CA TYR A 76 -20.88 11.11 18.23
C TYR A 76 -20.85 10.87 16.71
N THR A 77 -21.77 11.54 16.00
CA THR A 77 -21.86 11.50 14.53
C THR A 77 -21.46 12.87 13.99
N PRO A 78 -20.34 13.00 13.25
CA PRO A 78 -19.84 14.26 12.70
C PRO A 78 -20.60 14.68 11.44
N ASP A 79 -21.93 14.72 11.46
CA ASP A 79 -22.76 15.16 10.33
C ASP A 79 -23.07 16.65 10.46
N PRO A 80 -22.58 17.52 9.53
CA PRO A 80 -22.85 18.96 9.57
C PRO A 80 -24.33 19.30 9.38
N ARG A 81 -25.16 18.40 8.84
CA ARG A 81 -26.60 18.58 8.69
C ARG A 81 -27.34 18.44 10.02
N LEU A 82 -26.75 17.77 11.00
CA LEU A 82 -27.33 17.66 12.33
C LEU A 82 -26.98 18.88 13.19
N LYS A 83 -27.95 19.33 13.99
CA LYS A 83 -27.67 20.36 15.00
C LYS A 83 -26.61 19.85 15.98
N PRO A 84 -25.71 20.71 16.52
CA PRO A 84 -24.61 20.27 17.39
C PRO A 84 -25.04 19.35 18.54
N ARG A 85 -26.15 19.68 19.21
CA ARG A 85 -26.69 18.85 20.30
C ARG A 85 -27.18 17.45 19.86
N ALA A 86 -27.61 17.30 18.61
CA ALA A 86 -28.12 16.03 18.05
C ALA A 86 -27.01 15.13 17.54
N ARG A 87 -25.76 15.62 17.45
CA ARG A 87 -24.61 14.84 17.02
C ARG A 87 -24.13 13.83 18.06
N PHE A 88 -24.51 13.98 19.32
CA PHE A 88 -24.19 13.05 20.40
C PHE A 88 -25.44 12.33 20.87
N ALA A 89 -25.44 10.99 20.76
CA ALA A 89 -26.45 10.10 21.32
C ALA A 89 -25.86 9.38 22.54
N ASP A 90 -26.57 9.40 23.67
CA ASP A 90 -26.16 8.72 24.91
C ASP A 90 -26.31 7.21 24.77
N GLY A 91 -25.35 6.43 25.28
CA GLY A 91 -25.34 4.99 25.19
C GLY A 91 -24.83 4.46 23.84
N GLY A 92 -25.23 3.23 23.50
CA GLY A 92 -24.78 2.51 22.32
C GLY A 92 -23.79 1.38 22.66
N SER A 93 -23.79 0.33 21.85
CA SER A 93 -22.92 -0.85 22.03
C SER A 93 -21.43 -0.55 21.81
N ARG A 94 -21.11 0.54 21.08
CA ARG A 94 -19.75 0.98 20.77
C ARG A 94 -19.64 2.50 20.90
N PRO A 95 -19.50 3.02 22.14
CA PRO A 95 -19.33 4.45 22.33
C PRO A 95 -18.01 4.93 21.71
N ASN A 96 -18.09 6.03 20.95
CA ASN A 96 -16.92 6.72 20.38
C ASN A 96 -16.73 8.11 20.96
N ALA A 97 -17.57 8.51 21.91
CA ALA A 97 -17.50 9.82 22.53
C ALA A 97 -17.90 9.75 24.01
N ALA A 98 -17.35 10.69 24.78
CA ALA A 98 -17.75 10.94 26.14
C ALA A 98 -18.22 12.40 26.29
N ARG A 99 -19.35 12.58 26.93
CA ARG A 99 -19.85 13.89 27.33
C ARG A 99 -19.75 14.04 28.85
N VAL A 100 -19.07 15.09 29.27
CA VAL A 100 -18.91 15.41 30.68
C VAL A 100 -19.60 16.75 30.97
N THR A 101 -20.48 16.76 31.97
CA THR A 101 -21.12 17.98 32.48
C THR A 101 -20.66 18.18 33.91
N LEU A 102 -20.01 19.30 34.18
CA LEU A 102 -19.54 19.68 35.50
C LEU A 102 -20.33 20.86 36.03
N SER A 103 -20.49 20.91 37.34
CA SER A 103 -21.15 21.98 38.03
C SER A 103 -20.33 22.45 39.23
N ALA A 104 -20.21 23.76 39.41
CA ALA A 104 -19.52 24.36 40.53
C ALA A 104 -20.22 25.64 41.01
N PRO A 105 -20.10 26.02 42.29
CA PRO A 105 -20.67 27.27 42.82
C PRO A 105 -19.82 28.46 42.37
N ALA A 106 -20.48 29.49 41.83
CA ALA A 106 -19.92 30.81 41.58
C ALA A 106 -20.30 31.72 42.73
N PRO A 107 -19.37 32.35 43.47
CA PRO A 107 -19.68 33.19 44.60
C PRO A 107 -20.40 34.46 44.15
N LEU A 108 -21.39 34.88 44.98
CA LEU A 108 -22.08 36.16 44.88
C LEU A 108 -21.52 37.08 45.93
N TYR A 109 -21.02 38.24 45.53
CA TYR A 109 -20.46 39.24 46.46
C TYR A 109 -21.50 40.22 46.91
N PHE A 110 -22.30 40.77 46.02
CA PHE A 110 -23.32 41.76 46.29
C PHE A 110 -24.73 41.17 46.15
N GLY A 111 -24.94 40.29 45.13
CA GLY A 111 -26.24 39.67 44.91
C GLY A 111 -26.69 38.74 46.01
N ARG A 112 -25.78 38.27 46.87
CA ARG A 112 -26.10 37.44 48.04
C ARG A 112 -27.16 38.05 48.96
N TRP A 113 -27.14 39.36 49.15
CA TRP A 113 -28.10 40.08 50.00
C TRP A 113 -29.50 40.17 49.38
N ILE A 114 -29.56 40.23 48.04
CA ILE A 114 -30.80 40.27 47.25
C ILE A 114 -31.38 38.86 47.06
N LEU A 115 -30.55 37.93 46.65
CA LEU A 115 -30.97 36.56 46.30
C LEU A 115 -31.01 35.63 47.52
N ARG A 116 -30.51 36.12 48.71
CA ARG A 116 -30.36 35.30 49.92
C ARG A 116 -29.66 34.00 49.71
N ARG A 117 -28.62 33.97 48.85
CA ARG A 117 -27.77 32.84 48.50
C ARG A 117 -26.34 33.32 48.37
N ASP A 118 -25.39 32.53 48.87
CA ASP A 118 -23.98 32.88 48.82
C ASP A 118 -23.34 32.58 47.46
N SER A 119 -23.96 31.71 46.64
CA SER A 119 -23.49 31.32 45.34
C SER A 119 -24.61 30.95 44.37
N VAL A 120 -24.27 30.92 43.10
CA VAL A 120 -25.11 30.37 42.00
C VAL A 120 -24.35 29.24 41.35
N THR A 121 -25.01 28.10 41.12
CA THR A 121 -24.40 26.95 40.44
C THR A 121 -24.24 27.26 38.96
N VAL A 122 -23.01 27.19 38.48
CA VAL A 122 -22.67 27.27 37.05
C VAL A 122 -22.41 25.87 36.54
N SER A 123 -23.07 25.47 35.46
CA SER A 123 -22.88 24.17 34.78
C SER A 123 -22.35 24.38 33.37
N LYS A 124 -21.36 23.58 33.00
CA LYS A 124 -20.80 23.53 31.66
C LYS A 124 -20.65 22.08 31.19
N SER A 125 -20.74 21.90 29.89
CA SER A 125 -20.67 20.57 29.29
C SER A 125 -19.68 20.59 28.14
N ALA A 126 -18.86 19.54 28.07
CA ALA A 126 -17.95 19.27 26.96
C ALA A 126 -18.19 17.87 26.41
N THR A 127 -17.95 17.70 25.14
CA THR A 127 -17.98 16.40 24.49
C THR A 127 -16.63 16.18 23.80
N ALA A 128 -15.97 15.07 24.09
CA ALA A 128 -14.80 14.62 23.35
C ALA A 128 -15.12 13.32 22.64
N ALA A 129 -14.72 13.22 21.40
CA ALA A 129 -14.89 12.02 20.59
C ALA A 129 -13.54 11.50 20.13
N LEU A 130 -13.43 10.19 20.06
CA LEU A 130 -12.40 9.55 19.25
C LEU A 130 -12.80 9.79 17.80
N PRO A 131 -11.99 10.44 16.99
CA PRO A 131 -12.31 10.61 15.59
C PRO A 131 -12.36 9.25 14.92
N GLY A 132 -13.52 8.64 14.90
CA GLY A 132 -13.85 7.43 14.18
C GLY A 132 -14.17 7.80 12.74
N GLY A 133 -13.18 7.74 11.85
CA GLY A 133 -13.47 7.58 10.43
C GLY A 133 -14.05 6.18 10.19
N PRO A 134 -14.62 5.91 9.01
CA PRO A 134 -15.01 4.56 8.62
C PRO A 134 -13.83 3.59 8.78
N PRO A 135 -14.10 2.31 9.01
CA PRO A 135 -13.03 1.33 9.05
C PRO A 135 -12.24 1.40 7.74
N SER A 136 -10.93 1.28 7.81
CA SER A 136 -10.08 1.29 6.62
C SER A 136 -8.97 0.26 6.75
N ALA A 137 -8.56 -0.31 5.62
CA ALA A 137 -7.45 -1.23 5.51
C ALA A 137 -6.40 -0.68 4.54
N VAL A 138 -5.15 -1.03 4.80
CA VAL A 138 -4.01 -0.75 3.94
C VAL A 138 -3.53 -2.08 3.38
N PHE A 139 -3.57 -2.25 2.07
CA PHE A 139 -3.13 -3.48 1.44
C PHE A 139 -2.48 -3.23 0.08
N SER A 140 -1.63 -4.16 -0.32
CA SER A 140 -0.92 -4.14 -1.60
C SER A 140 -1.00 -5.48 -2.31
N ILE A 141 -0.67 -5.49 -3.60
CA ILE A 141 -0.60 -6.68 -4.43
C ILE A 141 0.75 -6.73 -5.15
N GLY A 142 1.34 -7.92 -5.23
CA GLY A 142 2.63 -8.11 -5.89
C GLY A 142 3.05 -9.57 -5.91
N SER A 143 4.35 -9.82 -5.83
CA SER A 143 4.91 -11.15 -5.56
C SER A 143 6.11 -11.05 -4.64
N ARG A 144 6.37 -12.12 -3.91
CA ARG A 144 7.53 -12.22 -3.02
C ARG A 144 8.83 -12.27 -3.81
N LEU A 145 9.84 -11.57 -3.31
CA LEU A 145 11.23 -11.79 -3.70
C LEU A 145 11.74 -13.09 -3.06
N ALA A 146 11.48 -14.22 -3.69
CA ALA A 146 11.73 -15.54 -3.09
C ALA A 146 13.11 -16.12 -3.42
N GLY A 147 13.92 -15.53 -4.25
CA GLY A 147 15.24 -16.07 -4.60
C GLY A 147 16.09 -15.05 -5.30
N LEU A 148 16.96 -14.36 -4.56
CA LEU A 148 17.82 -13.33 -5.13
C LEU A 148 19.06 -13.95 -5.77
N ASP A 149 19.03 -14.15 -7.08
CA ASP A 149 20.23 -14.14 -7.88
C ASP A 149 20.67 -12.68 -8.07
N GLY A 150 21.74 -12.28 -7.39
CA GLY A 150 22.24 -10.91 -7.42
C GLY A 150 22.59 -10.42 -8.84
N GLY A 151 22.92 -11.32 -9.75
CA GLY A 151 23.19 -11.00 -11.15
C GLY A 151 21.94 -10.54 -11.89
N LEU A 152 20.85 -11.30 -11.79
CA LEU A 152 19.56 -10.98 -12.41
C LEU A 152 18.93 -9.73 -11.81
N ALA A 153 19.01 -9.59 -10.48
CA ALA A 153 18.51 -8.41 -9.79
C ALA A 153 19.25 -7.13 -10.21
N ASN A 154 20.59 -7.19 -10.32
CA ASN A 154 21.38 -6.06 -10.82
C ASN A 154 21.08 -5.75 -12.30
N ALA A 155 20.88 -6.76 -13.15
CA ALA A 155 20.50 -6.55 -14.54
C ALA A 155 19.14 -5.85 -14.66
N LEU A 156 18.15 -6.30 -13.91
CA LEU A 156 16.81 -5.68 -13.88
C LEU A 156 16.85 -4.24 -13.35
N LEU A 157 17.48 -4.01 -12.20
CA LEU A 157 17.59 -2.66 -11.62
C LEU A 157 18.39 -1.74 -12.53
N SER A 158 19.43 -2.23 -13.18
CA SER A 158 20.21 -1.43 -14.15
C SER A 158 19.34 -1.04 -15.34
N GLY A 159 18.52 -1.94 -15.85
CA GLY A 159 17.55 -1.65 -16.91
C GLY A 159 16.51 -0.60 -16.47
N LEU A 160 15.91 -0.77 -15.30
CA LEU A 160 14.89 0.13 -14.77
C LEU A 160 15.43 1.53 -14.45
N LEU A 161 16.65 1.63 -13.90
CA LEU A 161 17.30 2.89 -13.56
C LEU A 161 18.02 3.53 -14.76
N GLY A 162 18.25 2.78 -15.84
CA GLY A 162 19.03 3.25 -16.98
C GLY A 162 20.51 3.48 -16.66
N SER A 163 21.01 2.92 -15.58
CA SER A 163 22.37 3.10 -15.05
C SER A 163 22.86 1.79 -14.43
N LYS A 164 24.15 1.50 -14.54
CA LYS A 164 24.72 0.24 -14.02
C LYS A 164 24.58 0.18 -12.50
N VAL A 165 23.82 -0.82 -12.02
CA VAL A 165 23.65 -1.14 -10.60
C VAL A 165 24.61 -2.25 -10.21
N SER A 166 25.20 -2.15 -9.03
CA SER A 166 26.07 -3.15 -8.45
C SER A 166 25.78 -3.31 -6.96
N LEU A 167 24.68 -3.98 -6.66
CA LEU A 167 24.29 -4.35 -5.30
C LEU A 167 24.74 -5.78 -5.00
N THR A 168 25.11 -6.03 -3.76
CA THR A 168 25.41 -7.37 -3.26
C THR A 168 24.14 -8.09 -2.83
N VAL A 169 24.22 -9.40 -2.65
CA VAL A 169 23.10 -10.19 -2.07
C VAL A 169 22.71 -9.67 -0.67
N MET A 170 23.68 -9.17 0.08
CA MET A 170 23.41 -8.57 1.40
C MET A 170 22.64 -7.25 1.29
N ASP A 171 22.97 -6.41 0.29
CA ASP A 171 22.21 -5.18 0.02
C ASP A 171 20.73 -5.50 -0.30
N TYR A 172 20.48 -6.52 -1.12
CA TYR A 172 19.13 -6.95 -1.46
C TYR A 172 18.36 -7.47 -0.25
N ARG A 173 19.01 -8.28 0.60
CA ARG A 173 18.40 -8.75 1.85
C ARG A 173 18.09 -7.58 2.78
N ALA A 174 19.01 -6.64 2.93
CA ALA A 174 18.80 -5.46 3.75
C ALA A 174 17.60 -4.63 3.27
N LEU A 175 17.42 -4.47 1.95
CA LEU A 175 16.25 -3.80 1.38
C LEU A 175 14.94 -4.58 1.60
N ALA A 176 15.00 -5.91 1.48
CA ALA A 176 13.82 -6.77 1.65
C ALA A 176 13.36 -6.84 3.12
N ASP A 177 14.32 -6.87 4.06
CA ASP A 177 14.06 -6.98 5.50
C ASP A 177 13.70 -5.63 6.14
N ALA A 178 14.12 -4.50 5.53
CA ALA A 178 13.82 -3.17 6.04
C ALA A 178 12.34 -2.83 5.88
N GLN A 179 11.71 -2.48 7.01
CA GLN A 179 10.34 -2.00 7.04
C GLN A 179 10.34 -0.47 7.03
N VAL A 180 9.51 0.12 6.20
CA VAL A 180 9.34 1.55 6.01
C VAL A 180 7.94 1.94 6.40
N ASN A 181 7.82 2.87 7.34
CA ASN A 181 6.55 3.47 7.68
C ASN A 181 6.11 4.44 6.58
N LEU A 182 4.98 4.18 5.94
CA LEU A 182 4.48 4.97 4.81
C LEU A 182 4.19 6.43 5.19
N LEU A 183 3.82 6.71 6.44
CA LEU A 183 3.61 8.07 6.91
C LEU A 183 4.94 8.84 6.94
N GLN A 184 5.98 8.25 7.53
CA GLN A 184 7.32 8.85 7.58
C GLN A 184 7.90 9.03 6.17
N PHE A 185 7.70 8.06 5.30
CA PHE A 185 8.08 8.17 3.89
C PHE A 185 7.35 9.31 3.18
N SER A 186 6.04 9.45 3.41
CA SER A 186 5.25 10.54 2.83
C SER A 186 5.68 11.92 3.35
N ASP A 187 6.02 12.03 4.63
CA ASP A 187 6.55 13.28 5.21
C ASP A 187 7.93 13.63 4.63
N ALA A 188 8.83 12.64 4.48
CA ALA A 188 10.14 12.83 3.85
C ALA A 188 10.00 13.23 2.37
N LEU A 189 9.08 12.61 1.64
CA LEU A 189 8.81 12.92 0.23
C LEU A 189 8.17 14.31 0.07
N ALA A 190 7.27 14.71 0.98
CA ALA A 190 6.72 16.07 1.00
C ALA A 190 7.82 17.12 1.17
N ALA A 191 8.79 16.86 2.03
CA ALA A 191 9.97 17.76 2.21
C ALA A 191 10.82 17.84 0.94
N GLU A 192 11.05 16.73 0.24
CA GLU A 192 11.79 16.69 -1.04
C GLU A 192 11.08 17.44 -2.18
N LEU A 193 9.75 17.49 -2.14
CA LEU A 193 8.91 18.14 -3.16
C LEU A 193 8.51 19.57 -2.78
N GLY A 194 8.82 20.04 -1.57
CA GLY A 194 8.41 21.35 -1.05
C GLY A 194 6.89 21.45 -0.80
N VAL A 195 6.23 20.34 -0.58
CA VAL A 195 4.79 20.27 -0.20
C VAL A 195 4.66 20.49 1.30
N THR A 196 3.57 21.14 1.73
CA THR A 196 3.30 21.38 3.15
C THR A 196 3.17 20.04 3.88
N ALA A 197 3.93 19.87 4.97
CA ALA A 197 3.87 18.66 5.79
C ALA A 197 2.44 18.42 6.31
N GLY A 198 1.94 17.19 6.15
CA GLY A 198 0.59 16.80 6.54
C GLY A 198 -0.49 16.98 5.47
N ASP A 199 -0.18 17.64 4.35
CA ASP A 199 -1.08 17.73 3.19
C ASP A 199 -0.82 16.57 2.21
N TYR A 200 -1.26 15.37 2.62
CA TYR A 200 -1.03 14.15 1.83
C TYR A 200 -1.87 14.08 0.57
N ASP A 201 -3.02 14.77 0.53
CA ASP A 201 -3.83 14.86 -0.69
C ASP A 201 -3.10 15.66 -1.76
N ALA A 202 -2.52 16.80 -1.40
CA ALA A 202 -1.68 17.58 -2.28
C ALA A 202 -0.43 16.78 -2.69
N LEU A 203 0.23 16.09 -1.75
CA LEU A 203 1.40 15.26 -2.04
C LEU A 203 1.08 14.20 -3.10
N LEU A 204 0.02 13.41 -2.91
CA LEU A 204 -0.32 12.31 -3.81
C LEU A 204 -0.76 12.78 -5.21
N ALA A 205 -1.23 14.01 -5.33
CA ALA A 205 -1.55 14.63 -6.63
C ALA A 205 -0.31 15.10 -7.41
N HIS A 206 0.90 15.07 -6.80
CA HIS A 206 2.13 15.50 -7.45
C HIS A 206 2.79 14.37 -8.27
N GLU A 207 3.63 14.80 -9.20
CA GLU A 207 4.61 13.96 -9.87
C GLU A 207 5.98 14.18 -9.20
N ALA A 208 6.73 13.10 -8.97
CA ALA A 208 8.06 13.15 -8.40
C ALA A 208 9.10 12.54 -9.36
N GLN A 209 10.31 13.04 -9.34
CA GLN A 209 11.42 12.34 -10.00
C GLN A 209 11.80 11.11 -9.18
N THR A 210 12.13 10.01 -9.84
CA THR A 210 12.57 8.78 -9.17
C THR A 210 13.66 9.04 -8.14
N GLY A 211 14.63 9.94 -8.44
CA GLY A 211 15.68 10.31 -7.50
C GLY A 211 15.17 10.96 -6.21
N GLN A 212 14.10 11.75 -6.26
CA GLN A 212 13.46 12.34 -5.07
C GLN A 212 12.78 11.25 -4.22
N VAL A 213 12.07 10.33 -4.87
CA VAL A 213 11.44 9.19 -4.18
C VAL A 213 12.48 8.31 -3.50
N LEU A 214 13.61 8.03 -4.19
CA LEU A 214 14.71 7.24 -3.63
C LEU A 214 15.36 7.92 -2.42
N ARG A 215 15.57 9.26 -2.44
CA ARG A 215 16.12 10.00 -1.30
C ARG A 215 15.14 9.99 -0.11
N ALA A 216 13.85 10.17 -0.36
CA ALA A 216 12.84 10.06 0.68
C ALA A 216 12.83 8.65 1.31
N LEU A 217 12.97 7.60 0.48
CA LEU A 217 13.07 6.22 0.94
C LEU A 217 14.35 5.98 1.75
N GLU A 218 15.50 6.47 1.28
CA GLU A 218 16.79 6.39 1.99
C GLU A 218 16.71 7.01 3.38
N ALA A 219 16.05 8.17 3.51
CA ALA A 219 15.91 8.90 4.77
C ALA A 219 15.13 8.11 5.85
N VAL A 220 14.26 7.17 5.48
CA VAL A 220 13.37 6.47 6.42
C VAL A 220 13.59 4.96 6.52
N ALA A 221 14.39 4.37 5.63
CA ALA A 221 14.57 2.91 5.56
C ALA A 221 15.48 2.33 6.66
N GLY A 222 16.06 3.17 7.51
CA GLY A 222 16.95 2.76 8.59
C GLY A 222 18.33 2.31 8.11
N SER A 223 19.27 2.19 9.05
CA SER A 223 20.71 1.95 8.77
C SER A 223 21.01 0.67 7.98
N GLY A 224 20.14 -0.33 8.07
CA GLY A 224 20.31 -1.61 7.35
C GLY A 224 20.24 -1.45 5.84
N ALA A 225 19.25 -0.72 5.34
CA ALA A 225 19.01 -0.52 3.91
C ALA A 225 19.65 0.78 3.36
N GLU A 226 20.03 1.71 4.22
CA GLU A 226 20.63 3.00 3.87
C GLU A 226 21.83 2.84 2.93
N SER A 227 22.74 1.91 3.22
CA SER A 227 23.92 1.66 2.39
C SER A 227 23.55 1.20 0.97
N ALA A 228 22.51 0.39 0.83
CA ALA A 228 22.03 -0.07 -0.49
C ALA A 228 21.34 1.06 -1.24
N LEU A 229 20.48 1.84 -0.58
CA LEU A 229 19.77 2.98 -1.16
C LEU A 229 20.72 4.11 -1.55
N SER A 230 21.74 4.39 -0.75
CA SER A 230 22.78 5.38 -1.05
C SER A 230 23.56 5.06 -2.33
N LYS A 231 23.70 3.78 -2.70
CA LYS A 231 24.27 3.40 -4.00
C LYS A 231 23.34 3.73 -5.16
N LEU A 232 22.02 3.66 -4.94
CA LEU A 232 21.00 3.94 -5.96
C LEU A 232 20.73 5.43 -6.12
N THR A 233 20.68 6.19 -5.02
CA THR A 233 20.41 7.65 -5.04
C THR A 233 21.51 8.45 -5.73
N ARG A 234 22.75 7.91 -5.80
CA ARG A 234 23.87 8.53 -6.53
C ARG A 234 23.78 8.34 -8.05
N LEU A 235 22.89 7.50 -8.53
CA LEU A 235 22.74 7.29 -9.97
C LEU A 235 21.93 8.43 -10.60
N PRO A 236 22.23 8.83 -11.83
CA PRO A 236 21.47 9.88 -12.53
C PRO A 236 20.13 9.32 -13.03
N VAL A 237 19.10 9.35 -12.17
CA VAL A 237 17.77 8.81 -12.47
C VAL A 237 16.76 9.95 -12.54
N ASN A 238 16.20 10.20 -13.73
CA ASN A 238 15.30 11.33 -14.00
C ASN A 238 13.90 10.89 -14.47
N ALA A 239 13.53 9.62 -14.29
CA ALA A 239 12.20 9.14 -14.65
C ALA A 239 11.15 9.72 -13.68
N VAL A 240 9.96 10.01 -14.20
CA VAL A 240 8.86 10.62 -13.44
C VAL A 240 7.95 9.53 -12.89
N VAL A 241 7.56 9.69 -11.63
CA VAL A 241 6.64 8.82 -10.89
C VAL A 241 5.39 9.62 -10.54
N LYS A 242 4.23 9.13 -10.91
CA LYS A 242 2.95 9.67 -10.45
C LYS A 242 2.61 9.04 -9.11
N LEU A 243 2.54 9.86 -8.08
CA LEU A 243 2.38 9.37 -6.71
C LEU A 243 1.02 8.74 -6.46
N GLU A 244 -0.03 9.18 -7.16
CA GLU A 244 -1.37 8.56 -7.11
C GLU A 244 -1.40 7.10 -7.64
N GLU A 245 -0.46 6.75 -8.53
CA GLU A 245 -0.30 5.37 -9.03
C GLU A 245 0.58 4.51 -8.12
N LEU A 246 1.30 5.13 -7.19
CA LEU A 246 2.06 4.43 -6.15
C LEU A 246 1.17 4.14 -4.94
N ILE A 247 0.48 5.16 -4.41
CA ILE A 247 -0.39 5.07 -3.25
C ILE A 247 -1.76 5.63 -3.61
N GLY A 248 -2.77 4.77 -3.67
CA GLY A 248 -4.16 5.14 -3.88
C GLY A 248 -4.89 5.38 -2.57
N VAL A 249 -5.78 6.36 -2.56
CA VAL A 249 -6.60 6.68 -1.40
C VAL A 249 -8.04 6.84 -1.82
N ASP A 250 -8.92 6.14 -1.12
CA ASP A 250 -10.36 6.30 -1.27
C ASP A 250 -10.82 7.66 -0.74
N ALA A 251 -11.81 8.24 -1.39
CA ALA A 251 -12.41 9.52 -0.99
C ALA A 251 -12.89 9.51 0.48
N ASP A 252 -13.45 8.39 0.93
CA ASP A 252 -13.94 8.22 2.31
C ASP A 252 -12.79 8.07 3.33
N ALA A 253 -11.62 7.62 2.89
CA ALA A 253 -10.43 7.47 3.73
C ALA A 253 -9.65 8.78 3.93
N ARG A 254 -9.87 9.81 3.09
CA ARG A 254 -9.12 11.08 3.11
C ARG A 254 -9.18 11.80 4.46
N GLY A 255 -10.32 11.83 5.13
CA GLY A 255 -10.45 12.41 6.48
C GLY A 255 -9.60 11.73 7.57
N GLY A 256 -8.99 10.59 7.29
CA GLY A 256 -8.12 9.83 8.18
C GLY A 256 -6.80 9.41 7.55
N LEU A 257 -6.40 10.01 6.44
CA LEU A 257 -5.27 9.59 5.59
C LEU A 257 -3.95 9.47 6.36
N ARG A 258 -3.63 10.44 7.22
CA ARG A 258 -2.45 10.39 8.09
C ARG A 258 -2.35 9.08 8.88
N ARG A 259 -3.47 8.58 9.38
CA ARG A 259 -3.52 7.33 10.15
C ARG A 259 -3.58 6.09 9.25
N GLY A 260 -4.14 6.23 8.05
CA GLY A 260 -4.11 5.17 7.04
C GLY A 260 -2.70 4.92 6.52
N LEU A 261 -1.89 5.98 6.43
CA LEU A 261 -0.47 5.88 6.05
C LEU A 261 0.44 5.38 7.19
N ASP A 262 -0.04 5.28 8.44
CA ASP A 262 0.72 4.69 9.53
C ASP A 262 0.70 3.16 9.44
N ALA A 263 1.37 2.66 8.43
CA ALA A 263 1.52 1.25 8.09
C ALA A 263 2.92 0.99 7.54
N GLU A 264 3.42 -0.22 7.75
CA GLU A 264 4.77 -0.60 7.33
C GLU A 264 4.74 -1.43 6.05
N VAL A 265 5.67 -1.15 5.15
CA VAL A 265 5.90 -1.90 3.90
C VAL A 265 7.40 -2.19 3.75
N SER A 266 7.75 -3.23 2.99
CA SER A 266 9.15 -3.50 2.68
C SER A 266 9.74 -2.38 1.82
N ALA A 267 10.96 -1.93 2.18
CA ALA A 267 11.70 -0.94 1.40
C ALA A 267 11.93 -1.41 -0.05
N MET A 268 12.15 -2.72 -0.24
CA MET A 268 12.32 -3.31 -1.57
C MET A 268 11.04 -3.26 -2.39
N ASP A 269 9.88 -3.53 -1.78
CA ASP A 269 8.60 -3.50 -2.50
C ASP A 269 8.25 -2.08 -2.94
N LEU A 270 8.50 -1.09 -2.06
CA LEU A 270 8.30 0.33 -2.38
C LEU A 270 9.26 0.81 -3.47
N LEU A 271 10.54 0.39 -3.42
CA LEU A 271 11.53 0.63 -4.47
C LEU A 271 11.05 0.08 -5.82
N MET A 272 10.67 -1.19 -5.86
CA MET A 272 10.23 -1.85 -7.09
C MET A 272 8.94 -1.24 -7.65
N ALA A 273 7.96 -0.94 -6.79
CA ALA A 273 6.74 -0.24 -7.19
C ALA A 273 7.03 1.14 -7.82
N THR A 274 7.98 1.89 -7.21
CA THR A 274 8.44 3.18 -7.73
C THR A 274 9.06 3.03 -9.11
N LEU A 275 9.99 2.09 -9.28
CA LEU A 275 10.69 1.87 -10.55
C LEU A 275 9.77 1.35 -11.66
N GLN A 276 8.81 0.51 -11.32
CA GLN A 276 7.79 0.05 -12.27
C GLN A 276 6.89 1.20 -12.73
N THR A 277 6.43 2.03 -11.81
CA THR A 277 5.62 3.21 -12.13
C THR A 277 6.38 4.20 -13.00
N ALA A 278 7.68 4.39 -12.75
CA ALA A 278 8.55 5.27 -13.53
C ALA A 278 8.87 4.74 -14.94
N ASN A 279 8.74 3.42 -15.17
CA ASN A 279 9.14 2.77 -16.43
C ASN A 279 7.95 2.19 -17.22
N GLN A 280 6.75 2.65 -16.96
CA GLN A 280 5.59 2.29 -17.75
C GLN A 280 5.80 2.66 -19.23
N ASP A 281 5.32 1.80 -20.14
CA ASP A 281 5.48 1.93 -21.59
C ASP A 281 6.92 1.88 -22.12
N ARG A 282 7.87 1.44 -21.30
CA ARG A 282 9.26 1.26 -21.72
C ARG A 282 9.58 -0.19 -22.04
N GLN A 283 10.50 -0.35 -22.99
CA GLN A 283 11.14 -1.61 -23.32
C GLN A 283 12.59 -1.56 -22.87
N LEU A 284 12.99 -2.57 -22.13
CA LEU A 284 14.34 -2.71 -21.57
C LEU A 284 15.01 -3.93 -22.18
N ALA A 285 16.27 -3.78 -22.61
CA ALA A 285 17.14 -4.90 -22.86
C ALA A 285 17.89 -5.21 -21.56
N LEU A 286 17.80 -6.45 -21.10
CA LEU A 286 18.44 -6.88 -19.86
C LEU A 286 19.72 -7.62 -20.18
N ASP A 287 20.86 -7.11 -19.71
CA ASP A 287 22.12 -7.85 -19.73
C ASP A 287 22.13 -8.79 -18.51
N VAL A 288 21.62 -9.97 -18.72
CA VAL A 288 21.54 -11.00 -17.65
C VAL A 288 22.88 -11.72 -17.43
N GLY A 289 23.91 -11.44 -18.26
CA GLY A 289 25.24 -12.02 -18.12
C GLY A 289 25.26 -13.56 -18.19
N ALA A 290 24.13 -14.15 -18.55
CA ALA A 290 23.90 -15.59 -18.50
C ALA A 290 24.51 -16.26 -19.73
N ARG A 291 25.82 -16.38 -19.72
CA ARG A 291 26.47 -17.47 -20.45
C ARG A 291 26.32 -18.74 -19.61
N THR A 292 25.17 -19.37 -19.70
CA THR A 292 25.09 -20.75 -19.28
C THR A 292 25.98 -21.50 -20.28
N GLY A 293 26.85 -22.38 -19.84
CA GLY A 293 27.78 -23.06 -20.76
C GLY A 293 27.11 -23.84 -21.91
N LEU A 294 25.80 -23.69 -22.09
CA LEU A 294 24.93 -24.32 -23.10
C LEU A 294 24.32 -23.29 -24.08
N ALA A 295 24.08 -22.05 -23.71
CA ALA A 295 23.44 -21.06 -24.59
C ALA A 295 23.76 -19.61 -24.18
N ASP A 296 23.83 -18.73 -25.21
CA ASP A 296 23.72 -17.28 -24.98
C ASP A 296 22.23 -16.91 -24.86
N LEU A 297 21.91 -16.02 -23.92
CA LEU A 297 20.54 -15.66 -23.64
C LEU A 297 20.36 -14.14 -23.77
N ASP A 298 19.57 -13.74 -24.77
CA ASP A 298 19.10 -12.38 -24.93
C ASP A 298 17.74 -12.20 -24.26
N VAL A 299 17.60 -11.18 -23.42
CA VAL A 299 16.37 -10.92 -22.67
C VAL A 299 15.89 -9.50 -22.90
N MET A 300 14.65 -9.37 -23.35
CA MET A 300 13.96 -8.09 -23.50
C MET A 300 12.71 -8.08 -22.63
N LEU A 301 12.54 -7.02 -21.85
CA LEU A 301 11.41 -6.79 -20.96
C LEU A 301 10.64 -5.56 -21.42
N ALA A 302 9.32 -5.65 -21.46
CA ALA A 302 8.43 -4.50 -21.55
C ALA A 302 7.51 -4.49 -20.34
N ILE A 303 7.35 -3.30 -19.74
CA ILE A 303 6.47 -3.03 -18.62
C ILE A 303 5.37 -2.12 -19.14
N GLY A 304 4.12 -2.56 -19.03
CA GLY A 304 2.93 -1.79 -19.39
C GLY A 304 2.38 -1.01 -18.21
N GLU A 305 1.48 -0.09 -18.51
CA GLU A 305 0.72 0.62 -17.47
C GLU A 305 -0.12 -0.35 -16.65
N ARG A 306 -0.36 0.00 -15.39
CA ARG A 306 -1.42 -0.67 -14.62
C ARG A 306 -2.77 -0.29 -15.23
N PRO A 307 -3.65 -1.27 -15.52
CA PRO A 307 -4.96 -0.96 -16.10
C PRO A 307 -5.71 0.07 -15.25
N ASN A 308 -6.32 1.05 -15.92
CA ASN A 308 -7.04 2.15 -15.29
C ASN A 308 -6.20 2.99 -14.31
N ARG A 309 -4.87 3.05 -14.49
CA ARG A 309 -3.94 3.72 -13.59
C ARG A 309 -4.11 3.30 -12.13
N ALA A 310 -4.38 2.01 -11.92
CA ALA A 310 -4.61 1.47 -10.59
C ALA A 310 -3.35 1.63 -9.71
N PRO A 311 -3.50 1.98 -8.43
CA PRO A 311 -2.36 2.10 -7.52
C PRO A 311 -1.77 0.72 -7.19
N TRP A 312 -0.52 0.72 -6.74
CA TRP A 312 0.15 -0.47 -6.21
C TRP A 312 -0.37 -0.84 -4.81
N LEU A 313 -0.56 0.16 -3.96
CA LEU A 313 -1.04 0.06 -2.59
C LEU A 313 -2.25 0.97 -2.43
N THR A 314 -3.21 0.59 -1.60
CA THR A 314 -4.37 1.43 -1.30
C THR A 314 -4.68 1.51 0.18
N VAL A 315 -5.21 2.68 0.58
CA VAL A 315 -5.87 2.93 1.86
C VAL A 315 -7.35 3.12 1.59
N THR A 316 -8.17 2.15 1.94
CA THR A 316 -9.60 2.19 1.62
C THR A 316 -10.48 1.56 2.71
N GLY A 317 -11.70 2.06 2.83
CA GLY A 317 -12.79 1.45 3.61
C GLY A 317 -13.83 0.76 2.73
N THR A 318 -13.70 0.85 1.40
CA THR A 318 -14.66 0.34 0.41
C THR A 318 -14.01 -0.65 -0.54
N GLY A 319 -14.77 -1.20 -1.47
CA GLY A 319 -14.24 -2.09 -2.52
C GLY A 319 -13.45 -1.35 -3.62
N GLU A 320 -13.34 -0.04 -3.55
CA GLU A 320 -12.58 0.81 -4.47
C GLU A 320 -11.48 1.59 -3.73
N PRO A 321 -10.33 1.89 -4.36
CA PRO A 321 -9.93 1.46 -5.68
C PRO A 321 -9.51 -0.03 -5.74
N ILE A 322 -9.67 -0.65 -6.90
CA ILE A 322 -9.07 -1.96 -7.18
C ILE A 322 -7.59 -1.76 -7.45
N ILE A 323 -6.73 -2.41 -6.67
CA ILE A 323 -5.28 -2.39 -6.91
C ILE A 323 -4.89 -3.44 -7.94
N ARG A 324 -3.81 -3.16 -8.69
CA ARG A 324 -3.35 -4.01 -9.79
C ARG A 324 -1.83 -4.10 -9.85
N THR A 325 -1.32 -5.26 -10.29
CA THR A 325 0.08 -5.37 -10.71
C THR A 325 0.26 -4.75 -12.10
N VAL A 326 1.49 -4.48 -12.49
CA VAL A 326 1.82 -4.05 -13.85
C VAL A 326 1.59 -5.21 -14.85
N GLN A 327 1.30 -4.88 -16.08
CA GLN A 327 1.36 -5.83 -17.19
C GLN A 327 2.81 -5.98 -17.63
N THR A 328 3.23 -7.20 -17.94
CA THR A 328 4.60 -7.45 -18.39
C THR A 328 4.64 -8.34 -19.61
N ARG A 329 5.60 -8.07 -20.50
CA ARG A 329 6.00 -8.94 -21.58
C ARG A 329 7.49 -9.18 -21.48
N LEU A 330 7.87 -10.44 -21.40
CA LEU A 330 9.25 -10.87 -21.36
C LEU A 330 9.52 -11.71 -22.61
N TYR A 331 10.45 -11.26 -23.43
CA TYR A 331 10.91 -12.00 -24.60
C TYR A 331 12.33 -12.46 -24.38
N LEU A 332 12.54 -13.77 -24.50
CA LEU A 332 13.84 -14.42 -24.35
C LEU A 332 14.18 -15.10 -25.66
N GLU A 333 15.41 -14.94 -26.09
CA GLU A 333 15.97 -15.73 -27.18
C GLU A 333 17.21 -16.47 -26.68
N ALA A 334 17.09 -17.80 -26.52
CA ALA A 334 18.21 -18.64 -26.17
C ALA A 334 18.87 -19.18 -27.47
N THR A 335 20.18 -18.92 -27.63
CA THR A 335 20.95 -19.40 -28.78
C THR A 335 22.00 -20.38 -28.28
N ALA A 336 21.87 -21.64 -28.67
CA ALA A 336 22.91 -22.65 -28.42
C ALA A 336 23.89 -22.68 -29.60
N LEU A 337 25.16 -22.43 -29.28
CA LEU A 337 26.25 -22.40 -30.23
C LEU A 337 27.04 -23.71 -30.18
N ASP A 338 27.33 -24.28 -31.36
CA ASP A 338 28.49 -25.07 -31.70
C ASP A 338 28.61 -26.54 -31.27
N LYS A 339 27.73 -27.11 -30.43
CA LYS A 339 28.04 -28.45 -29.90
C LYS A 339 26.94 -29.50 -30.03
N VAL A 340 25.96 -29.25 -30.88
CA VAL A 340 24.98 -30.29 -31.18
C VAL A 340 25.39 -30.99 -32.49
N PRO A 341 26.06 -32.13 -32.45
CA PRO A 341 26.43 -32.85 -33.65
C PRO A 341 25.17 -33.44 -34.28
N LEU A 342 24.61 -32.74 -35.24
CA LEU A 342 23.56 -33.24 -36.09
C LEU A 342 24.23 -33.82 -37.34
N VAL A 343 24.33 -35.17 -37.43
CA VAL A 343 24.88 -35.87 -38.60
C VAL A 343 26.26 -35.30 -39.05
N GLY A 344 27.13 -34.95 -38.10
CA GLY A 344 28.46 -34.40 -38.40
C GLY A 344 28.51 -32.94 -38.86
N LEU A 345 27.41 -32.20 -38.76
CA LEU A 345 27.31 -30.79 -39.12
C LEU A 345 26.99 -29.93 -37.88
N LEU A 346 27.55 -28.73 -37.83
CA LEU A 346 27.27 -27.74 -36.80
C LEU A 346 25.86 -27.15 -36.99
N ALA A 347 24.99 -27.32 -36.03
CA ALA A 347 23.62 -26.76 -36.02
C ALA A 347 23.53 -25.57 -35.12
N GLN A 348 22.92 -24.49 -35.59
CA GLN A 348 22.50 -23.37 -34.75
C GLN A 348 21.09 -23.65 -34.25
N VAL A 349 20.91 -23.60 -32.92
CA VAL A 349 19.62 -23.76 -32.29
C VAL A 349 19.23 -22.41 -31.64
N LYS A 350 18.04 -21.91 -32.00
CA LYS A 350 17.44 -20.69 -31.42
C LYS A 350 16.08 -20.99 -30.83
N VAL A 351 15.86 -20.59 -29.59
CA VAL A 351 14.59 -20.80 -28.89
C VAL A 351 14.04 -19.45 -28.42
N PRO A 352 13.20 -18.80 -29.24
CA PRO A 352 12.54 -17.58 -28.84
C PRO A 352 11.27 -17.90 -28.08
N ILE A 353 11.15 -17.32 -26.87
CA ILE A 353 9.99 -17.48 -25.97
C ILE A 353 9.46 -16.12 -25.61
N LEU A 354 8.15 -15.94 -25.79
CA LEU A 354 7.40 -14.78 -25.31
C LEU A 354 6.55 -15.17 -24.12
N ILE A 355 6.70 -14.44 -23.01
CA ILE A 355 5.89 -14.56 -21.82
C ILE A 355 5.11 -13.28 -21.67
N GLU A 356 3.78 -13.38 -21.60
CA GLU A 356 2.87 -12.28 -21.33
C GLU A 356 2.16 -12.55 -20.02
N ALA A 357 2.30 -11.64 -19.07
CA ALA A 357 1.59 -11.67 -17.81
C ALA A 357 0.66 -10.46 -17.73
N ALA A 358 -0.65 -10.70 -17.71
CA ALA A 358 -1.63 -9.69 -17.43
C ALA A 358 -1.62 -9.32 -15.94
N SER A 359 -2.17 -8.15 -15.61
CA SER A 359 -2.24 -7.70 -14.23
C SER A 359 -3.10 -8.61 -13.36
N ALA A 360 -2.60 -8.96 -12.19
CA ALA A 360 -3.40 -9.48 -11.10
C ALA A 360 -4.17 -8.33 -10.42
N GLU A 361 -5.29 -8.64 -9.79
CA GLU A 361 -6.18 -7.65 -9.17
C GLU A 361 -6.54 -8.04 -7.75
N ALA A 362 -6.66 -7.03 -6.87
CA ALA A 362 -7.20 -7.20 -5.53
C ALA A 362 -8.09 -6.01 -5.13
N ARG A 363 -9.11 -6.29 -4.32
CA ARG A 363 -10.02 -5.29 -3.75
C ARG A 363 -10.43 -5.66 -2.34
N LEU A 364 -10.75 -4.65 -1.55
CA LEU A 364 -11.34 -4.87 -0.24
C LEU A 364 -12.76 -5.42 -0.39
N LYS A 365 -13.07 -6.51 0.31
CA LYS A 365 -14.43 -7.04 0.41
C LYS A 365 -15.13 -6.54 1.67
N ALA A 366 -14.48 -6.67 2.83
CA ALA A 366 -15.04 -6.26 4.10
C ALA A 366 -13.95 -6.07 5.16
N ILE A 367 -14.26 -5.27 6.17
CA ILE A 367 -13.49 -5.14 7.41
C ILE A 367 -14.42 -5.51 8.56
N GLU A 368 -14.07 -6.56 9.30
CA GLU A 368 -14.76 -6.98 10.50
C GLU A 368 -13.99 -6.47 11.72
N CYS A 369 -14.64 -5.59 12.49
CA CYS A 369 -14.02 -4.95 13.66
C CYS A 369 -14.51 -5.54 15.00
N GLU A 370 -15.25 -6.65 14.98
CA GLU A 370 -15.73 -7.32 16.19
C GLU A 370 -14.69 -8.29 16.74
N GLY A 371 -14.25 -8.06 17.97
CA GLY A 371 -13.16 -8.83 18.58
C GLY A 371 -11.81 -8.53 17.91
N THR A 372 -11.07 -9.56 17.54
CA THR A 372 -9.82 -9.41 16.78
C THR A 372 -10.15 -8.93 15.36
N PRO A 373 -9.61 -7.80 14.92
CA PRO A 373 -9.89 -7.27 13.58
C PRO A 373 -9.58 -8.28 12.48
N ARG A 374 -10.44 -8.31 11.45
CA ARG A 374 -10.26 -9.14 10.26
C ARG A 374 -10.47 -8.31 9.01
N VAL A 375 -9.65 -8.58 8.00
CA VAL A 375 -9.74 -7.95 6.69
C VAL A 375 -9.97 -9.04 5.64
N LEU A 376 -11.03 -8.89 4.88
CA LEU A 376 -11.37 -9.78 3.78
C LEU A 376 -11.02 -9.07 2.46
N ILE A 377 -10.11 -9.67 1.71
CA ILE A 377 -9.69 -9.20 0.38
C ILE A 377 -10.16 -10.20 -0.65
N GLU A 378 -10.76 -9.73 -1.72
CA GLU A 378 -10.95 -10.52 -2.92
C GLU A 378 -9.80 -10.26 -3.89
N ALA A 379 -9.16 -11.32 -4.36
CA ALA A 379 -8.07 -11.22 -5.32
C ALA A 379 -8.24 -12.26 -6.43
N ARG A 380 -7.69 -11.94 -7.61
CA ARG A 380 -7.58 -12.86 -8.72
C ARG A 380 -6.23 -12.73 -9.41
N PRO A 381 -5.60 -13.84 -9.83
CA PRO A 381 -4.37 -13.79 -10.58
C PRO A 381 -4.61 -13.25 -11.98
N GLY A 382 -3.58 -12.67 -12.58
CA GLY A 382 -3.61 -12.28 -13.98
C GLY A 382 -3.51 -13.49 -14.91
N VAL A 383 -4.00 -13.32 -16.14
CA VAL A 383 -3.80 -14.29 -17.20
C VAL A 383 -2.31 -14.36 -17.54
N ALA A 384 -1.76 -15.55 -17.60
CA ALA A 384 -0.40 -15.79 -18.07
C ALA A 384 -0.44 -16.56 -19.39
N ARG A 385 0.33 -16.11 -20.39
CA ARG A 385 0.47 -16.76 -21.68
C ARG A 385 1.94 -16.93 -22.02
N VAL A 386 2.34 -18.12 -22.35
CA VAL A 386 3.71 -18.43 -22.76
C VAL A 386 3.67 -19.00 -24.17
N ARG A 387 4.40 -18.35 -25.07
CA ARG A 387 4.42 -18.70 -26.49
C ARG A 387 5.85 -18.91 -26.96
N LEU A 388 6.06 -19.96 -27.71
CA LEU A 388 7.29 -20.18 -28.48
C LEU A 388 7.06 -19.70 -29.91
N GLY A 389 7.89 -18.77 -30.38
CA GLY A 389 7.81 -18.24 -31.73
C GLY A 389 8.48 -16.87 -31.87
N GLN A 390 8.67 -16.48 -33.13
CA GLN A 390 9.28 -15.18 -33.47
C GLN A 390 8.27 -14.05 -33.35
N ILE A 391 8.71 -12.93 -32.79
CA ILE A 391 7.95 -11.69 -32.70
C ILE A 391 8.70 -10.55 -33.41
N ASP A 392 8.03 -9.44 -33.62
CA ASP A 392 8.68 -8.15 -33.88
C ASP A 392 9.05 -7.48 -32.53
N PRO A 393 10.34 -7.42 -32.16
CA PRO A 393 10.77 -6.87 -30.89
C PRO A 393 10.35 -5.41 -30.67
N LYS A 394 10.19 -4.63 -31.76
CA LYS A 394 9.76 -3.22 -31.68
C LYS A 394 8.34 -3.05 -31.14
N ARG A 395 7.51 -4.09 -31.27
CA ARG A 395 6.13 -4.11 -30.80
C ARG A 395 5.97 -4.67 -29.39
N LEU A 396 7.04 -5.10 -28.73
CA LEU A 396 6.98 -5.71 -27.41
C LEU A 396 6.29 -4.78 -26.39
N ARG A 397 6.49 -3.47 -26.50
CA ARG A 397 5.90 -2.43 -25.64
C ARG A 397 4.46 -2.02 -26.00
N ASP A 398 3.92 -2.51 -27.12
CA ASP A 398 2.56 -2.17 -27.55
C ASP A 398 1.53 -3.07 -26.86
N PHE A 399 1.14 -2.72 -25.64
CA PHE A 399 0.15 -3.46 -24.84
C PHE A 399 -1.29 -3.25 -25.32
N LYS A 400 -1.53 -2.31 -26.26
CA LYS A 400 -2.86 -2.03 -26.79
C LYS A 400 -3.28 -3.02 -27.86
N SER A 401 -2.34 -3.76 -28.43
CA SER A 401 -2.59 -4.75 -29.45
C SER A 401 -2.03 -6.11 -29.08
N GLU A 402 -2.66 -7.17 -29.58
CA GLU A 402 -2.13 -8.51 -29.46
C GLU A 402 -0.84 -8.65 -30.28
N LEU A 403 0.20 -9.20 -29.65
CA LEU A 403 1.46 -9.43 -30.30
C LEU A 403 1.35 -10.66 -31.21
N LYS A 404 1.60 -10.49 -32.50
CA LYS A 404 1.61 -11.60 -33.45
C LYS A 404 2.88 -12.43 -33.23
N VAL A 405 2.70 -13.73 -33.02
CA VAL A 405 3.78 -14.73 -32.95
C VAL A 405 3.73 -15.59 -34.18
N SER A 406 4.83 -15.68 -34.90
CA SER A 406 5.00 -16.54 -36.06
C SER A 406 5.88 -17.74 -35.72
N PRO A 407 5.80 -18.86 -36.47
CA PRO A 407 6.71 -19.98 -36.28
C PRO A 407 8.15 -19.51 -36.29
N ALA A 408 8.93 -19.96 -35.32
CA ALA A 408 10.34 -19.65 -35.20
C ALA A 408 11.21 -20.73 -35.83
N ARG A 409 12.29 -20.31 -36.46
CA ARG A 409 13.32 -21.22 -36.94
C ARG A 409 14.15 -21.71 -35.76
N LEU A 410 13.79 -22.90 -35.26
CA LEU A 410 14.43 -23.47 -34.06
C LEU A 410 15.79 -24.09 -34.37
N VAL A 411 15.93 -24.69 -35.54
CA VAL A 411 17.17 -25.30 -35.98
C VAL A 411 17.43 -24.93 -37.43
N SER A 412 18.67 -24.56 -37.73
CA SER A 412 19.13 -24.26 -39.07
C SER A 412 20.45 -25.00 -39.35
N VAL A 413 20.46 -25.88 -40.35
CA VAL A 413 21.65 -26.62 -40.82
C VAL A 413 21.63 -26.65 -42.33
N LEU A 414 22.58 -25.99 -42.99
CA LEU A 414 22.68 -25.91 -44.45
C LEU A 414 21.33 -25.58 -45.12
N LEU A 415 20.68 -26.57 -45.71
CA LEU A 415 19.38 -26.46 -46.42
C LEU A 415 18.19 -26.95 -45.59
N ILE A 416 18.43 -27.36 -44.32
CA ILE A 416 17.40 -27.91 -43.43
C ILE A 416 17.01 -26.86 -42.42
N THR A 417 15.73 -26.54 -42.38
CA THR A 417 15.16 -25.65 -41.39
C THR A 417 14.04 -26.38 -40.65
N VAL A 418 14.10 -26.32 -39.31
CA VAL A 418 13.01 -26.78 -38.45
C VAL A 418 12.35 -25.57 -37.85
N GLU A 419 11.08 -25.40 -38.11
CA GLU A 419 10.25 -24.33 -37.53
C GLU A 419 9.35 -24.90 -36.43
N GLY A 420 9.12 -24.11 -35.40
CA GLY A 420 8.25 -24.51 -34.31
C GLY A 420 7.42 -23.34 -33.79
N VAL A 421 6.24 -23.68 -33.25
CA VAL A 421 5.35 -22.77 -32.54
C VAL A 421 4.65 -23.53 -31.42
N ALA A 422 4.49 -22.87 -30.28
CA ALA A 422 3.70 -23.37 -29.17
C ALA A 422 3.01 -22.19 -28.45
N ASP A 423 1.89 -22.50 -27.82
CA ASP A 423 1.08 -21.49 -27.08
C ASP A 423 0.41 -22.17 -25.89
N ILE A 424 0.76 -21.73 -24.69
CA ILE A 424 0.16 -22.18 -23.44
C ILE A 424 -0.42 -20.96 -22.74
N GLN A 425 -1.68 -21.06 -22.35
CA GLN A 425 -2.37 -20.03 -21.59
C GLN A 425 -2.87 -20.57 -20.26
N VAL A 426 -2.58 -19.86 -19.19
CA VAL A 426 -3.14 -20.08 -17.86
C VAL A 426 -4.03 -18.90 -17.53
N ALA A 427 -5.32 -19.14 -17.38
CA ALA A 427 -6.30 -18.12 -17.07
C ALA A 427 -7.21 -18.60 -15.95
N ASP A 428 -7.36 -17.80 -14.93
CA ASP A 428 -8.41 -17.94 -13.92
C ASP A 428 -8.92 -16.52 -13.61
N LEU A 429 -10.18 -16.27 -13.94
CA LEU A 429 -10.81 -14.96 -13.78
C LEU A 429 -11.69 -14.89 -12.54
N ASP A 430 -11.80 -15.97 -11.77
CA ASP A 430 -12.62 -16.03 -10.58
C ASP A 430 -11.95 -15.28 -9.42
N TRP A 431 -12.75 -14.49 -8.71
CA TRP A 431 -12.31 -13.87 -7.47
C TRP A 431 -12.20 -14.90 -6.34
N SER A 432 -11.06 -14.92 -5.68
CA SER A 432 -10.80 -15.75 -4.51
C SER A 432 -10.75 -14.89 -3.25
N GLU A 433 -11.43 -15.32 -2.18
CA GLU A 433 -11.42 -14.62 -0.91
C GLU A 433 -10.18 -14.98 -0.10
N LEU A 434 -9.47 -13.96 0.37
CA LEU A 434 -8.37 -14.03 1.31
C LEU A 434 -8.79 -13.37 2.62
N ARG A 435 -8.69 -14.10 3.73
CA ARG A 435 -9.04 -13.61 5.07
C ARG A 435 -7.78 -13.39 5.88
N PHE A 436 -7.53 -12.16 6.32
CA PHE A 436 -6.42 -11.79 7.19
C PHE A 436 -6.92 -11.52 8.60
N THR A 437 -6.23 -12.07 9.61
CA THR A 437 -6.65 -12.00 11.02
C THR A 437 -5.45 -11.73 11.92
N GLY A 438 -5.63 -10.95 12.98
CA GLY A 438 -4.67 -10.79 14.06
C GLY A 438 -3.23 -10.51 13.59
N GLY A 439 -2.30 -11.38 13.94
CA GLY A 439 -0.88 -11.23 13.61
C GLY A 439 -0.52 -11.40 12.12
N GLU A 440 -1.48 -11.73 11.24
CA GLU A 440 -1.26 -11.75 9.79
C GLU A 440 -1.33 -10.33 9.20
N ILE A 441 -2.04 -9.42 9.89
CA ILE A 441 -2.12 -8.00 9.52
C ILE A 441 -0.85 -7.30 10.01
N GLY A 442 -0.18 -6.57 9.11
CA GLY A 442 1.12 -5.95 9.38
C GLY A 442 2.30 -6.92 9.34
N SER A 443 2.07 -8.19 8.96
CA SER A 443 3.16 -9.14 8.78
C SER A 443 3.76 -9.06 7.38
N SER A 444 5.03 -9.47 7.25
CA SER A 444 5.72 -9.60 5.95
C SER A 444 5.25 -10.84 5.14
N GLN A 445 4.35 -11.65 5.69
CA GLN A 445 3.86 -12.87 5.04
C GLN A 445 2.58 -12.59 4.25
N PRO A 446 2.57 -12.75 2.92
CA PRO A 446 1.37 -12.58 2.10
C PRO A 446 0.49 -13.81 2.13
N LYS A 447 -0.74 -13.61 1.65
CA LYS A 447 -1.59 -14.71 1.19
C LYS A 447 -1.62 -14.74 -0.32
N THR A 448 -1.49 -15.94 -0.88
CA THR A 448 -1.37 -16.16 -2.33
C THR A 448 -2.68 -16.69 -2.90
N VAL A 449 -3.15 -16.07 -3.99
CA VAL A 449 -4.16 -16.69 -4.86
C VAL A 449 -3.46 -17.35 -6.04
N ARG A 450 -3.98 -18.51 -6.48
CA ARG A 450 -3.43 -19.28 -7.59
C ARG A 450 -4.50 -19.60 -8.60
N ALA A 451 -4.14 -19.48 -9.88
CA ALA A 451 -5.00 -19.92 -10.97
C ALA A 451 -5.18 -21.44 -10.93
N LYS A 452 -6.40 -21.89 -11.15
CA LYS A 452 -6.69 -23.32 -11.35
C LYS A 452 -6.00 -23.79 -12.65
N GLY A 453 -5.21 -24.86 -12.56
CA GLY A 453 -4.47 -25.38 -13.71
C GLY A 453 -3.07 -24.80 -13.90
N PHE A 454 -2.55 -24.08 -12.90
CA PHE A 454 -1.14 -23.69 -12.90
C PHE A 454 -0.23 -24.92 -12.95
N VAL A 455 0.72 -24.93 -13.91
CA VAL A 455 1.67 -26.02 -14.12
C VAL A 455 3.06 -25.53 -13.78
N ASN A 456 3.71 -26.19 -12.81
CA ASN A 456 5.14 -25.99 -12.56
C ASN A 456 5.94 -26.44 -13.77
N GLY A 457 6.96 -25.68 -14.17
CA GLY A 457 7.77 -25.99 -15.35
C GLY A 457 7.02 -25.64 -16.65
N LEU A 458 6.35 -24.49 -16.68
CA LEU A 458 5.57 -24.02 -17.83
C LEU A 458 6.39 -24.02 -19.13
N ILE A 459 7.67 -23.66 -19.05
CA ILE A 459 8.58 -23.65 -20.20
C ILE A 459 8.91 -25.07 -20.65
N VAL A 460 9.13 -26.00 -19.74
CA VAL A 460 9.33 -27.43 -20.08
C VAL A 460 8.10 -27.96 -20.78
N THR A 461 6.90 -27.63 -20.32
CA THR A 461 5.64 -28.02 -20.96
C THR A 461 5.51 -27.38 -22.34
N LEU A 462 5.83 -26.10 -22.50
CA LEU A 462 5.82 -25.38 -23.76
C LEU A 462 6.73 -26.07 -24.81
N LEU A 463 7.95 -26.40 -24.41
CA LEU A 463 8.90 -27.06 -25.29
C LEU A 463 8.44 -28.47 -25.71
N ARG A 464 7.77 -29.18 -24.80
CA ARG A 464 7.18 -30.50 -25.09
C ARG A 464 6.00 -30.41 -26.08
N ASP A 465 5.17 -29.39 -25.95
CA ASP A 465 3.97 -29.21 -26.76
C ASP A 465 4.23 -28.41 -28.05
N THR A 466 5.50 -28.15 -28.37
CA THR A 466 5.88 -27.43 -29.59
C THR A 466 5.49 -28.22 -30.84
N ARG A 467 4.69 -27.59 -31.70
CA ARG A 467 4.36 -28.10 -33.03
C ARG A 467 5.50 -27.81 -33.96
N LEU A 468 6.11 -28.88 -34.50
CA LEU A 468 7.29 -28.81 -35.35
C LEU A 468 6.90 -29.02 -36.81
N THR A 469 7.50 -28.22 -37.70
CA THR A 469 7.43 -28.38 -39.15
C THR A 469 8.84 -28.45 -39.67
N ALA A 470 9.16 -29.51 -40.37
CA ALA A 470 10.47 -29.70 -40.96
C ALA A 470 10.34 -29.97 -42.48
N LEU A 471 11.14 -29.29 -43.27
CA LEU A 471 11.27 -29.52 -44.69
C LEU A 471 12.46 -30.44 -44.93
N GLY A 472 12.19 -31.62 -45.54
CA GLY A 472 13.24 -32.52 -46.02
C GLY A 472 13.73 -33.59 -45.04
N ILE A 473 13.17 -33.72 -43.82
CA ILE A 473 13.54 -34.78 -42.87
C ILE A 473 12.27 -35.42 -42.26
N PRO A 474 12.31 -36.74 -41.98
CA PRO A 474 11.24 -37.41 -41.24
C PRO A 474 11.03 -36.78 -39.84
N LEU A 475 9.80 -36.45 -39.50
CA LEU A 475 9.44 -35.72 -38.28
C LEU A 475 9.90 -36.42 -36.99
N HIS A 476 9.93 -37.75 -36.95
CA HIS A 476 10.37 -38.51 -35.78
C HIS A 476 11.87 -38.36 -35.45
N LEU A 477 12.74 -38.14 -36.45
CA LEU A 477 14.16 -37.84 -36.23
C LEU A 477 14.34 -36.42 -35.68
N VAL A 478 13.53 -35.47 -36.16
CA VAL A 478 13.53 -34.07 -35.69
C VAL A 478 13.11 -33.99 -34.24
N THR A 479 12.04 -34.69 -33.84
CA THR A 479 11.56 -34.69 -32.47
C THR A 479 12.56 -35.26 -31.46
N GLN A 480 13.27 -36.34 -31.83
CA GLN A 480 14.32 -36.93 -30.97
C GLN A 480 15.52 -35.98 -30.79
N LEU A 481 15.94 -35.34 -31.86
CA LEU A 481 17.08 -34.41 -31.84
C LEU A 481 16.75 -33.14 -31.07
N LEU A 482 15.55 -32.58 -31.28
CA LEU A 482 15.11 -31.41 -30.56
C LEU A 482 14.83 -31.68 -29.08
N ALA A 483 14.28 -32.84 -28.72
CA ALA A 483 14.12 -33.23 -27.34
C ALA A 483 15.45 -33.25 -26.58
N GLY A 484 16.52 -33.73 -27.24
CA GLY A 484 17.87 -33.71 -26.66
C GLY A 484 18.46 -32.33 -26.43
N VAL A 485 18.01 -31.31 -27.19
CA VAL A 485 18.49 -29.93 -27.07
C VAL A 485 17.53 -29.07 -26.27
N LEU A 486 16.23 -29.18 -26.50
CA LEU A 486 15.21 -28.31 -25.86
C LEU A 486 14.94 -28.71 -24.40
N THR A 487 14.95 -30.03 -24.10
CA THR A 487 14.68 -30.51 -22.74
C THR A 487 15.69 -29.98 -21.71
N PRO A 488 17.01 -29.95 -21.96
CA PRO A 488 17.97 -29.34 -21.03
C PRO A 488 17.86 -27.82 -20.90
N LEU A 489 17.32 -27.12 -21.90
CA LEU A 489 17.13 -25.67 -21.85
C LEU A 489 15.96 -25.25 -20.94
N GLY A 490 14.95 -26.11 -20.78
CA GLY A 490 13.78 -25.79 -19.96
C GLY A 490 14.13 -25.36 -18.54
N PRO A 491 14.85 -26.15 -17.74
CA PRO A 491 15.27 -25.78 -16.39
C PRO A 491 16.13 -24.50 -16.33
N VAL A 492 16.98 -24.29 -17.36
CA VAL A 492 17.81 -23.07 -17.46
C VAL A 492 16.94 -21.83 -17.67
N LEU A 493 15.97 -21.92 -18.59
CA LEU A 493 15.04 -20.83 -18.87
C LEU A 493 14.11 -20.56 -17.69
N ASP A 494 13.60 -21.60 -17.02
CA ASP A 494 12.82 -21.46 -15.80
C ASP A 494 13.65 -20.78 -14.69
N GLY A 495 14.94 -21.11 -14.57
CA GLY A 495 15.87 -20.49 -13.63
C GLY A 495 16.17 -19.00 -13.88
N VAL A 496 15.89 -18.49 -15.08
CA VAL A 496 16.02 -17.06 -15.41
C VAL A 496 14.66 -16.35 -15.38
N VAL A 497 13.64 -16.97 -15.98
CA VAL A 497 12.31 -16.37 -16.14
C VAL A 497 11.63 -16.17 -14.80
N GLN A 498 11.60 -17.19 -13.95
CA GLN A 498 10.88 -17.12 -12.69
C GLN A 498 11.46 -16.04 -11.76
N PRO A 499 12.78 -15.96 -11.49
CA PRO A 499 13.34 -14.89 -10.67
C PRO A 499 13.13 -13.47 -11.25
N LEU A 500 13.20 -13.31 -12.58
CA LEU A 500 12.95 -11.99 -13.20
C LEU A 500 11.50 -11.55 -13.01
N LEU A 501 10.54 -12.44 -13.19
CA LEU A 501 9.12 -12.12 -12.98
C LEU A 501 8.82 -11.87 -11.50
N GLU A 502 9.40 -12.65 -10.59
CA GLU A 502 9.28 -12.45 -9.14
C GLU A 502 9.84 -11.09 -8.72
N LEU A 503 10.99 -10.67 -9.24
CA LEU A 503 11.56 -9.33 -9.02
C LEU A 503 10.63 -8.21 -9.50
N LEU A 504 9.85 -8.45 -10.55
CA LEU A 504 8.86 -7.50 -11.07
C LEU A 504 7.53 -7.52 -10.29
N GLY A 505 7.44 -8.31 -9.24
CA GLY A 505 6.18 -8.46 -8.53
C GLY A 505 5.12 -9.23 -9.32
N VAL A 506 5.52 -10.03 -10.30
CA VAL A 506 4.63 -10.79 -11.18
C VAL A 506 4.96 -12.28 -11.07
N ARG A 507 3.94 -13.09 -10.79
CA ARG A 507 4.02 -14.54 -10.91
C ARG A 507 3.02 -15.02 -11.93
N LEU A 508 3.46 -15.97 -12.74
CA LEU A 508 2.58 -16.56 -13.75
C LEU A 508 1.46 -17.34 -13.06
N GLY A 509 0.23 -16.83 -13.17
CA GLY A 509 -0.95 -17.47 -12.59
C GLY A 509 -1.03 -17.40 -11.05
N GLU A 510 -0.23 -16.57 -10.40
CA GLU A 510 -0.30 -16.33 -8.94
C GLU A 510 -0.30 -14.83 -8.64
N ALA A 511 -0.85 -14.47 -7.48
CA ALA A 511 -0.72 -13.14 -6.92
C ALA A 511 -0.64 -13.21 -5.40
N ASP A 512 0.31 -12.49 -4.83
CA ASP A 512 0.48 -12.33 -3.40
C ASP A 512 -0.19 -11.02 -2.96
N VAL A 513 -0.90 -11.08 -1.84
CA VAL A 513 -1.59 -9.94 -1.24
C VAL A 513 -1.11 -9.79 0.19
N TRP A 514 -0.76 -8.56 0.57
CA TRP A 514 -0.42 -8.18 1.95
C TRP A 514 -1.46 -7.23 2.49
N VAL A 515 -1.78 -7.38 3.77
CA VAL A 515 -2.52 -6.38 4.53
C VAL A 515 -1.56 -5.76 5.54
N HIS A 516 -1.15 -4.51 5.29
CA HIS A 516 -0.17 -3.79 6.08
C HIS A 516 -0.74 -3.20 7.35
N GLY A 517 -2.05 -2.91 7.36
CA GLY A 517 -2.72 -2.36 8.51
C GLY A 517 -4.23 -2.39 8.38
N VAL A 518 -4.91 -2.33 9.51
CA VAL A 518 -6.37 -2.18 9.60
C VAL A 518 -6.70 -1.16 10.66
N ARG A 519 -7.62 -0.31 10.35
CA ARG A 519 -8.18 0.63 11.30
C ARG A 519 -9.64 0.31 11.54
N CYS A 520 -9.96 0.08 12.78
CA CYS A 520 -11.34 -0.05 13.23
C CYS A 520 -11.81 1.25 13.89
N PRO A 521 -13.09 1.60 13.80
CA PRO A 521 -13.67 2.68 14.58
C PRO A 521 -13.35 2.47 16.07
N ASN A 522 -12.96 3.53 16.76
CA ASN A 522 -12.68 3.55 18.20
C ASN A 522 -11.39 2.86 18.67
N GLN A 523 -10.45 2.52 17.79
CA GLN A 523 -9.13 2.03 18.17
C GLN A 523 -8.06 3.12 17.95
N GLY A 524 -7.36 3.52 19.04
CA GLY A 524 -6.11 4.27 19.00
C GLY A 524 -6.14 5.73 18.53
N GLY A 525 -7.29 6.40 18.53
CA GLY A 525 -7.37 7.82 18.18
C GLY A 525 -7.04 8.75 19.35
N VAL A 526 -6.35 9.89 19.09
CA VAL A 526 -6.27 10.97 20.06
C VAL A 526 -7.65 11.63 20.18
N PRO A 527 -8.27 11.67 21.38
CA PRO A 527 -9.57 12.31 21.55
C PRO A 527 -9.52 13.78 21.16
N GLN A 528 -10.59 14.25 20.55
CA GLN A 528 -10.76 15.64 20.16
C GLN A 528 -12.06 16.19 20.75
N LEU A 529 -12.02 17.45 21.21
CA LEU A 529 -13.24 18.16 21.59
C LEU A 529 -14.10 18.36 20.34
N VAL A 530 -15.39 18.02 20.47
CA VAL A 530 -16.38 18.13 19.41
C VAL A 530 -17.60 18.91 19.93
N GLY A 531 -18.13 19.82 19.10
CA GLY A 531 -19.19 20.72 19.49
C GLY A 531 -20.44 20.63 18.63
#